data_3dc7592fa48d6ea39653ad3d1dd44bf5
#
_entry.id   3dc7592fa48d6ea39653ad3d1dd44bf5
#
_cell.length_a   1.000
_cell.length_b   1.000
_cell.length_c   1.000
_cell.angle_alpha   90.00
_cell.angle_beta   90.00
_cell.angle_gamma   90.00
#
_symmetry.space_group_name_H-M   'P 1'
#
loop_
_entity.id
_entity.type
_entity.pdbx_description
1 polymer ?
#
loop_
_entity_poly.entity_id
_entity_poly.type
_entity_poly.pdbx_seq_one_letter_code
_entity_poly.pdbx_strand_id
1 'polypeptide(L)'
;MVIDETELEGLTEDQRDAYIALKEGRNVFLSGNAGTGKSYVLNRFIDDLEARSVPYTAMAPTGIAALNMHNGSTIHRTLQVSAGVCNPSEKIRPRKVLTVAEVIIIDEISMCRIDLFDYVMRMISDAQVSSGRKQVVLVGDFFQLPPVITEDDRAILMKLYPGNFEGWAFESDYWDGFDFEPHILKKVVRQDDPEYIGNLNLARNGDESCIPYFNEHSVSDRKYAPKDALFLCSNNRLASNINTESVSELSGKKYTYQASATGKVNKGDRAADDKITLCAGARVMSLVNDPEGKYVNGSQGTVVKCTKTSVTVAFDANPDEPVKIEAHTWKILKSVVEEFVDPKGKTKNKVTSDTVGEFTQIPLKLAYAITIHKSQGLTFDRCTVHTKTFAAGQLYVGLSRCSNIEGLTIFPKMEKNRLHASREVIDFYARMEKKASEGTVQLECPQRFSEQVKAYIADLLEKEKTAEKQAAPVNSAVEEALPWEREDAPGRDYQSTWNQF
;
A
#
# COMPACT_ATOMS: atom_id res chain seq x y z
N MET A 1 -7.14 -29.25 12.93
CA MET A 1 -7.14 -28.22 13.98
C MET A 1 -8.61 -27.95 14.30
N VAL A 2 -9.05 -27.98 15.57
CA VAL A 2 -10.41 -27.59 15.93
C VAL A 2 -10.37 -26.07 16.09
N ILE A 3 -11.13 -25.34 15.27
CA ILE A 3 -11.29 -23.89 15.37
C ILE A 3 -12.43 -23.67 16.37
N ASP A 4 -12.21 -22.87 17.41
CA ASP A 4 -13.23 -22.53 18.39
C ASP A 4 -14.22 -21.55 17.76
N GLU A 5 -15.52 -21.74 17.97
CA GLU A 5 -16.56 -20.84 17.47
C GLU A 5 -16.36 -19.39 17.96
N THR A 6 -15.78 -19.23 19.15
CA THR A 6 -15.43 -17.88 19.68
C THR A 6 -14.38 -17.15 18.84
N GLU A 7 -13.51 -17.90 18.16
CA GLU A 7 -12.54 -17.30 17.21
C GLU A 7 -13.22 -16.78 15.94
N LEU A 8 -14.46 -17.14 15.66
CA LEU A 8 -15.22 -16.72 14.48
C LEU A 8 -16.24 -15.61 14.78
N GLU A 9 -16.40 -15.23 16.06
CA GLU A 9 -17.31 -14.15 16.44
C GLU A 9 -16.91 -12.80 15.79
N GLY A 10 -17.92 -12.06 15.32
CA GLY A 10 -17.73 -10.76 14.68
C GLY A 10 -17.23 -10.81 13.23
N LEU A 11 -16.92 -12.00 12.67
CA LEU A 11 -16.58 -12.17 11.26
C LEU A 11 -17.86 -12.38 10.42
N THR A 12 -17.89 -11.82 9.22
CA THR A 12 -18.91 -12.14 8.21
C THR A 12 -18.66 -13.56 7.66
N GLU A 13 -19.61 -14.13 6.93
CA GLU A 13 -19.49 -15.50 6.39
C GLU A 13 -18.23 -15.65 5.51
N ASP A 14 -18.05 -14.75 4.55
CA ASP A 14 -16.87 -14.71 3.66
C ASP A 14 -15.54 -14.46 4.41
N GLN A 15 -15.57 -13.67 5.48
CA GLN A 15 -14.41 -13.46 6.36
C GLN A 15 -14.08 -14.73 7.18
N ARG A 16 -15.11 -15.48 7.64
CA ARG A 16 -14.91 -16.76 8.35
C ARG A 16 -14.24 -17.80 7.49
N ASP A 17 -14.74 -17.95 6.24
CA ASP A 17 -14.17 -18.90 5.28
C ASP A 17 -12.69 -18.59 5.01
N ALA A 18 -12.38 -17.32 4.79
CA ALA A 18 -11.00 -16.87 4.62
C ALA A 18 -10.14 -17.15 5.87
N TYR A 19 -10.64 -16.84 7.06
CA TYR A 19 -9.92 -17.06 8.31
C TYR A 19 -9.66 -18.55 8.57
N ILE A 20 -10.63 -19.42 8.26
CA ILE A 20 -10.49 -20.88 8.36
C ILE A 20 -9.38 -21.35 7.44
N ALA A 21 -9.37 -20.94 6.16
CA ALA A 21 -8.33 -21.31 5.20
C ALA A 21 -6.93 -20.86 5.65
N LEU A 22 -6.82 -19.67 6.24
CA LEU A 22 -5.58 -19.16 6.82
C LEU A 22 -5.11 -20.05 8.00
N LYS A 23 -6.00 -20.42 8.89
CA LYS A 23 -5.71 -21.29 10.04
C LYS A 23 -5.31 -22.71 9.62
N GLU A 24 -5.84 -23.22 8.53
CA GLU A 24 -5.49 -24.52 7.96
C GLU A 24 -4.13 -24.53 7.23
N GLY A 25 -3.46 -23.40 7.14
CA GLY A 25 -2.13 -23.28 6.52
C GLY A 25 -2.16 -23.33 5.00
N ARG A 26 -3.29 -22.99 4.37
CA ARG A 26 -3.39 -22.89 2.90
C ARG A 26 -2.69 -21.63 2.40
N ASN A 27 -2.18 -21.67 1.17
CA ASN A 27 -1.77 -20.44 0.48
C ASN A 27 -3.04 -19.69 0.08
N VAL A 28 -3.19 -18.46 0.54
CA VAL A 28 -4.43 -17.69 0.38
C VAL A 28 -4.18 -16.41 -0.39
N PHE A 29 -5.03 -16.11 -1.35
CA PHE A 29 -5.22 -14.79 -1.91
C PHE A 29 -6.49 -14.17 -1.30
N LEU A 30 -6.31 -13.32 -0.29
CA LEU A 30 -7.39 -12.59 0.37
C LEU A 30 -7.65 -11.28 -0.36
N SER A 31 -8.75 -11.21 -1.08
CA SER A 31 -9.16 -10.04 -1.85
C SER A 31 -10.57 -9.59 -1.48
N GLY A 32 -11.05 -8.56 -2.15
CA GLY A 32 -12.41 -8.03 -1.97
C GLY A 32 -12.46 -6.52 -2.14
N ASN A 33 -13.68 -5.99 -2.21
CA ASN A 33 -13.94 -4.59 -2.43
C ASN A 33 -13.33 -3.69 -1.33
N ALA A 34 -13.24 -2.40 -1.60
CA ALA A 34 -12.87 -1.46 -0.56
C ALA A 34 -13.86 -1.54 0.62
N GLY A 35 -13.36 -1.58 1.84
CA GLY A 35 -14.21 -1.60 3.03
C GLY A 35 -14.80 -2.96 3.42
N THR A 36 -14.32 -4.08 2.84
CA THR A 36 -14.79 -5.44 3.20
C THR A 36 -14.06 -6.06 4.40
N GLY A 37 -13.11 -5.35 5.03
CA GLY A 37 -12.44 -5.80 6.23
C GLY A 37 -11.25 -6.75 6.00
N LYS A 38 -10.58 -6.71 4.84
CA LYS A 38 -9.36 -7.51 4.58
C LYS A 38 -8.31 -7.38 5.68
N SER A 39 -7.97 -6.16 6.04
CA SER A 39 -6.98 -5.89 7.10
C SER A 39 -7.46 -6.35 8.49
N TYR A 40 -8.77 -6.38 8.73
CA TYR A 40 -9.33 -6.90 9.97
C TYR A 40 -9.09 -8.42 10.09
N VAL A 41 -9.41 -9.18 9.04
CA VAL A 41 -9.14 -10.62 8.98
C VAL A 41 -7.66 -10.91 9.10
N LEU A 42 -6.82 -10.13 8.39
CA LEU A 42 -5.36 -10.28 8.40
C LEU A 42 -4.77 -10.06 9.80
N ASN A 43 -5.11 -8.95 10.46
CA ASN A 43 -4.57 -8.64 11.78
C ASN A 43 -5.04 -9.68 12.82
N ARG A 44 -6.29 -10.14 12.75
CA ARG A 44 -6.79 -11.22 13.60
C ARG A 44 -6.00 -12.54 13.39
N PHE A 45 -5.62 -12.83 12.14
CA PHE A 45 -4.76 -13.98 11.85
C PHE A 45 -3.34 -13.79 12.39
N ILE A 46 -2.77 -12.58 12.30
CA ILE A 46 -1.47 -12.26 12.88
C ILE A 46 -1.49 -12.42 14.40
N ASP A 47 -2.52 -11.91 15.07
CA ASP A 47 -2.70 -12.07 16.52
C ASP A 47 -2.75 -13.56 16.94
N ASP A 48 -3.41 -14.41 16.14
CA ASP A 48 -3.43 -15.86 16.36
C ASP A 48 -2.05 -16.50 16.16
N LEU A 49 -1.30 -16.09 15.13
CA LEU A 49 0.08 -16.57 14.93
C LEU A 49 0.98 -16.20 16.12
N GLU A 50 0.86 -14.99 16.64
CA GLU A 50 1.59 -14.53 17.83
C GLU A 50 1.21 -15.32 19.07
N ALA A 51 -0.09 -15.52 19.33
CA ALA A 51 -0.59 -16.29 20.46
C ALA A 51 -0.07 -17.74 20.43
N ARG A 52 0.04 -18.33 19.24
CA ARG A 52 0.58 -19.68 19.02
C ARG A 52 2.10 -19.74 18.91
N SER A 53 2.78 -18.60 18.97
CA SER A 53 4.24 -18.50 18.75
C SER A 53 4.71 -19.10 17.42
N VAL A 54 3.90 -18.96 16.36
CA VAL A 54 4.24 -19.38 14.99
C VAL A 54 5.11 -18.30 14.34
N PRO A 55 6.31 -18.64 13.86
CA PRO A 55 7.20 -17.67 13.21
C PRO A 55 6.57 -17.17 11.90
N TYR A 56 6.39 -15.87 11.77
CA TYR A 56 5.85 -15.24 10.55
C TYR A 56 6.67 -14.02 10.13
N THR A 57 6.50 -13.58 8.90
CA THR A 57 6.96 -12.27 8.43
C THR A 57 5.85 -11.58 7.65
N ALA A 58 5.57 -10.31 7.99
CA ALA A 58 4.57 -9.49 7.32
C ALA A 58 5.25 -8.36 6.53
N MET A 59 4.96 -8.27 5.25
CA MET A 59 5.60 -7.36 4.31
C MET A 59 4.58 -6.62 3.45
N ALA A 60 4.95 -5.41 2.99
CA ALA A 60 4.17 -4.67 2.01
C ALA A 60 5.09 -3.97 1.00
N PRO A 61 4.59 -3.61 -0.20
CA PRO A 61 5.36 -2.86 -1.20
C PRO A 61 5.77 -1.46 -0.72
N THR A 62 4.94 -0.82 0.12
CA THR A 62 5.15 0.57 0.58
C THR A 62 5.27 0.67 2.09
N GLY A 63 5.97 1.72 2.56
CA GLY A 63 6.14 1.97 3.99
C GLY A 63 4.81 2.23 4.72
N ILE A 64 3.88 2.96 4.08
CA ILE A 64 2.57 3.25 4.68
C ILE A 64 1.76 1.97 4.87
N ALA A 65 1.72 1.09 3.88
CA ALA A 65 1.04 -0.20 3.99
C ALA A 65 1.69 -1.08 5.08
N ALA A 66 3.01 -1.10 5.15
CA ALA A 66 3.74 -1.85 6.17
C ALA A 66 3.40 -1.39 7.61
N LEU A 67 3.20 -0.07 7.82
CA LEU A 67 2.85 0.47 9.13
C LEU A 67 1.42 0.11 9.60
N ASN A 68 0.55 -0.33 8.69
CA ASN A 68 -0.82 -0.74 9.02
C ASN A 68 -0.92 -2.20 9.51
N MET A 69 0.18 -2.96 9.43
CA MET A 69 0.25 -4.34 9.92
C MET A 69 1.03 -4.44 11.22
N HIS A 70 0.64 -5.35 12.10
CA HIS A 70 1.45 -5.70 13.28
C HIS A 70 2.82 -6.22 12.83
N ASN A 71 3.90 -5.63 13.35
CA ASN A 71 5.28 -5.98 13.00
C ASN A 71 5.61 -5.93 11.49
N GLY A 72 4.85 -5.15 10.72
CA GLY A 72 5.02 -5.04 9.27
C GLY A 72 6.29 -4.28 8.89
N SER A 73 6.88 -4.67 7.76
CA SER A 73 8.04 -4.01 7.15
C SER A 73 7.89 -3.98 5.62
N THR A 74 8.66 -3.14 4.93
CA THR A 74 8.64 -3.18 3.47
C THR A 74 9.35 -4.41 2.93
N ILE A 75 8.89 -4.92 1.77
CA ILE A 75 9.54 -6.03 1.04
C ILE A 75 11.03 -5.73 0.85
N HIS A 76 11.36 -4.53 0.34
CA HIS A 76 12.72 -4.09 0.07
C HIS A 76 13.60 -4.17 1.32
N ARG A 77 13.10 -3.76 2.47
CA ARG A 77 13.83 -3.78 3.73
C ARG A 77 13.99 -5.19 4.28
N THR A 78 12.90 -5.95 4.37
CA THR A 78 12.90 -7.30 4.94
C THR A 78 13.83 -8.22 4.16
N LEU A 79 13.75 -8.15 2.83
CA LEU A 79 14.50 -9.05 1.94
C LEU A 79 15.80 -8.43 1.40
N GLN A 80 16.08 -7.16 1.75
CA GLN A 80 17.26 -6.42 1.29
C GLN A 80 17.33 -6.38 -0.25
N VAL A 81 16.20 -6.08 -0.88
CA VAL A 81 16.09 -5.90 -2.32
C VAL A 81 16.47 -4.46 -2.66
N SER A 82 17.30 -4.27 -3.67
CA SER A 82 17.67 -2.95 -4.16
C SER A 82 16.49 -2.28 -4.88
N ALA A 83 16.51 -0.95 -4.93
CA ALA A 83 15.56 -0.20 -5.76
C ALA A 83 15.81 -0.46 -7.26
N GLY A 84 14.76 -0.33 -8.07
CA GLY A 84 14.82 -0.53 -9.52
C GLY A 84 14.16 -1.82 -9.96
N VAL A 85 14.48 -2.27 -11.20
CA VAL A 85 13.94 -3.50 -11.75
C VAL A 85 14.71 -4.71 -11.22
N CYS A 86 13.99 -5.65 -10.64
CA CYS A 86 14.58 -6.90 -10.16
C CYS A 86 14.97 -7.80 -11.33
N ASN A 87 16.22 -8.29 -11.30
CA ASN A 87 16.71 -9.16 -12.36
C ASN A 87 16.27 -10.62 -12.12
N PRO A 88 15.45 -11.21 -13.01
CA PRO A 88 14.99 -12.58 -12.83
C PRO A 88 16.09 -13.64 -12.96
N SER A 89 17.24 -13.30 -13.54
CA SER A 89 18.40 -14.21 -13.70
C SER A 89 19.45 -14.04 -12.59
N GLU A 90 19.27 -13.10 -11.65
CA GLU A 90 20.18 -12.91 -10.55
C GLU A 90 20.22 -14.17 -9.66
N LYS A 91 21.42 -14.60 -9.28
CA LYS A 91 21.58 -15.65 -8.27
C LYS A 91 21.29 -15.09 -6.90
N ILE A 92 20.12 -15.36 -6.39
CA ILE A 92 19.71 -14.95 -5.05
C ILE A 92 19.89 -16.12 -4.06
N ARG A 93 20.08 -15.76 -2.80
CA ARG A 93 19.99 -16.70 -1.69
C ARG A 93 18.82 -16.29 -0.80
N PRO A 94 18.03 -17.24 -0.29
CA PRO A 94 16.94 -16.91 0.60
C PRO A 94 17.47 -16.19 1.85
N ARG A 95 16.80 -15.15 2.26
CA ARG A 95 17.15 -14.45 3.51
C ARG A 95 16.80 -15.34 4.70
N LYS A 96 17.59 -15.27 5.76
CA LYS A 96 17.37 -16.09 6.98
C LYS A 96 15.95 -15.93 7.53
N VAL A 97 15.35 -14.75 7.39
CA VAL A 97 13.95 -14.50 7.78
C VAL A 97 12.98 -15.42 7.06
N LEU A 98 13.15 -15.66 5.75
CA LEU A 98 12.28 -16.55 4.98
C LEU A 98 12.52 -18.04 5.32
N THR A 99 13.74 -18.43 5.70
CA THR A 99 13.99 -19.83 6.10
C THR A 99 13.37 -20.15 7.45
N VAL A 100 13.27 -19.18 8.36
CA VAL A 100 12.71 -19.34 9.70
C VAL A 100 11.20 -19.16 9.74
N ALA A 101 10.66 -18.17 9.00
CA ALA A 101 9.23 -17.94 8.95
C ALA A 101 8.50 -19.19 8.42
N GLU A 102 7.43 -19.59 9.09
CA GLU A 102 6.49 -20.60 8.63
C GLU A 102 5.37 -19.98 7.79
N VAL A 103 5.01 -18.72 8.10
CA VAL A 103 4.00 -17.94 7.39
C VAL A 103 4.62 -16.66 6.82
N ILE A 104 4.37 -16.39 5.54
CA ILE A 104 4.85 -15.22 4.83
C ILE A 104 3.64 -14.45 4.32
N ILE A 105 3.50 -13.21 4.78
CA ILE A 105 2.36 -12.34 4.47
C ILE A 105 2.86 -11.19 3.60
N ILE A 106 2.13 -10.92 2.51
CA ILE A 106 2.35 -9.76 1.64
C ILE A 106 1.03 -9.01 1.50
N ASP A 107 0.92 -7.86 2.14
CA ASP A 107 -0.25 -6.98 2.01
C ASP A 107 -0.08 -5.98 0.86
N GLU A 108 -1.19 -5.38 0.41
CA GLU A 108 -1.27 -4.46 -0.74
C GLU A 108 -0.59 -5.03 -1.99
N ILE A 109 -0.87 -6.31 -2.29
CA ILE A 109 -0.24 -7.04 -3.41
C ILE A 109 -0.50 -6.36 -4.76
N SER A 110 -1.56 -5.58 -4.92
CA SER A 110 -1.87 -4.84 -6.16
C SER A 110 -0.78 -3.84 -6.53
N MET A 111 -0.05 -3.31 -5.54
CA MET A 111 1.06 -2.39 -5.75
C MET A 111 2.41 -3.10 -5.91
N CYS A 112 2.45 -4.43 -5.75
CA CYS A 112 3.66 -5.21 -5.93
C CYS A 112 3.88 -5.47 -7.44
N ARG A 113 4.98 -4.92 -7.97
CA ARG A 113 5.32 -5.07 -9.39
C ARG A 113 5.78 -6.50 -9.68
N ILE A 114 5.44 -7.03 -10.83
CA ILE A 114 5.68 -8.43 -11.23
C ILE A 114 7.14 -8.89 -11.03
N ASP A 115 8.12 -8.07 -11.37
CA ASP A 115 9.54 -8.40 -11.22
C ASP A 115 9.95 -8.53 -9.74
N LEU A 116 9.43 -7.65 -8.89
CA LEU A 116 9.61 -7.73 -7.43
C LEU A 116 8.89 -8.97 -6.87
N PHE A 117 7.66 -9.22 -7.33
CA PHE A 117 6.92 -10.41 -6.92
C PHE A 117 7.68 -11.70 -7.29
N ASP A 118 8.16 -11.80 -8.52
CA ASP A 118 8.97 -12.93 -8.96
C ASP A 118 10.23 -13.13 -8.12
N TYR A 119 10.91 -12.04 -7.84
CA TYR A 119 12.12 -12.06 -7.02
C TYR A 119 11.82 -12.61 -5.61
N VAL A 120 10.73 -12.14 -5.00
CA VAL A 120 10.27 -12.60 -3.68
C VAL A 120 9.86 -14.06 -3.71
N MET A 121 9.02 -14.46 -4.67
CA MET A 121 8.50 -15.82 -4.76
C MET A 121 9.61 -16.84 -5.03
N ARG A 122 10.62 -16.45 -5.82
CA ARG A 122 11.83 -17.27 -6.04
C ARG A 122 12.62 -17.46 -4.75
N MET A 123 12.81 -16.40 -3.94
CA MET A 123 13.45 -16.52 -2.62
C MET A 123 12.66 -17.44 -1.69
N ILE A 124 11.32 -17.38 -1.72
CA ILE A 124 10.46 -18.24 -0.92
C ILE A 124 10.59 -19.68 -1.38
N SER A 125 10.59 -19.95 -2.69
CA SER A 125 10.78 -21.30 -3.25
C SER A 125 12.12 -21.89 -2.82
N ASP A 126 13.21 -21.12 -2.90
CA ASP A 126 14.53 -21.55 -2.46
C ASP A 126 14.57 -21.80 -0.94
N ALA A 127 13.87 -20.98 -0.15
CA ALA A 127 13.74 -21.20 1.29
C ALA A 127 12.96 -22.48 1.59
N GLN A 128 11.92 -22.81 0.84
CA GLN A 128 11.17 -24.06 1.01
C GLN A 128 12.02 -25.31 0.78
N VAL A 129 12.95 -25.25 -0.19
CA VAL A 129 13.88 -26.38 -0.44
C VAL A 129 14.75 -26.67 0.78
N SER A 130 15.17 -25.63 1.51
CA SER A 130 16.10 -25.77 2.63
C SER A 130 15.40 -25.93 4.00
N SER A 131 14.18 -25.45 4.17
CA SER A 131 13.51 -25.35 5.48
C SER A 131 12.07 -25.84 5.51
N GLY A 132 11.61 -26.49 4.43
CA GLY A 132 10.27 -27.04 4.34
C GLY A 132 9.21 -26.05 3.85
N ARG A 133 7.98 -26.54 3.68
CA ARG A 133 6.84 -25.76 3.16
C ARG A 133 6.62 -24.49 3.96
N LYS A 134 6.30 -23.41 3.26
CA LYS A 134 5.87 -22.12 3.82
C LYS A 134 4.43 -21.86 3.39
N GLN A 135 3.63 -21.34 4.30
CA GLN A 135 2.36 -20.75 3.95
C GLN A 135 2.61 -19.34 3.40
N VAL A 136 2.02 -19.00 2.26
CA VAL A 136 2.09 -17.66 1.68
C VAL A 136 0.68 -17.07 1.64
N VAL A 137 0.54 -15.87 2.20
CA VAL A 137 -0.70 -15.12 2.26
C VAL A 137 -0.53 -13.82 1.49
N LEU A 138 -1.29 -13.65 0.42
CA LEU A 138 -1.33 -12.43 -0.38
C LEU A 138 -2.63 -11.69 -0.08
N VAL A 139 -2.54 -10.40 0.24
CA VAL A 139 -3.69 -9.58 0.56
C VAL A 139 -3.73 -8.34 -0.33
N GLY A 140 -4.90 -8.00 -0.88
CA GLY A 140 -5.08 -6.79 -1.68
C GLY A 140 -6.24 -6.86 -2.66
N ASP A 141 -6.41 -5.79 -3.42
CA ASP A 141 -7.47 -5.67 -4.44
C ASP A 141 -6.87 -5.08 -5.72
N PHE A 142 -6.73 -5.88 -6.77
CA PHE A 142 -6.16 -5.44 -8.05
C PHE A 142 -7.03 -4.42 -8.80
N PHE A 143 -8.29 -4.26 -8.44
CA PHE A 143 -9.10 -3.14 -8.94
C PHE A 143 -8.75 -1.79 -8.30
N GLN A 144 -7.89 -1.81 -7.26
CA GLN A 144 -7.36 -0.58 -6.68
C GLN A 144 -6.15 -0.09 -7.48
N LEU A 145 -5.15 0.48 -6.80
CA LEU A 145 -4.02 1.09 -7.48
C LEU A 145 -3.04 0.06 -8.05
N PRO A 146 -2.63 0.20 -9.33
CA PRO A 146 -1.63 -0.63 -9.93
C PRO A 146 -0.22 -0.33 -9.40
N PRO A 147 0.77 -1.18 -9.70
CA PRO A 147 2.17 -0.89 -9.45
C PRO A 147 2.60 0.39 -10.19
N VAL A 148 3.48 1.17 -9.56
CA VAL A 148 4.05 2.35 -10.21
C VAL A 148 5.22 1.91 -11.10
N ILE A 149 5.13 2.20 -12.40
CA ILE A 149 6.17 1.88 -13.38
C ILE A 149 6.63 3.18 -14.02
N THR A 150 7.93 3.50 -13.90
CA THR A 150 8.53 4.63 -14.60
C THR A 150 8.72 4.30 -16.08
N GLU A 151 8.92 5.29 -16.95
CA GLU A 151 9.22 5.04 -18.37
C GLU A 151 10.50 4.22 -18.57
N ASP A 152 11.54 4.53 -17.79
CA ASP A 152 12.80 3.82 -17.84
C ASP A 152 12.62 2.35 -17.43
N ASP A 153 11.89 2.09 -16.34
CA ASP A 153 11.56 0.72 -15.92
C ASP A 153 10.69 0.00 -16.94
N ARG A 154 9.71 0.70 -17.54
CA ARG A 154 8.79 0.11 -18.53
C ARG A 154 9.54 -0.47 -19.73
N ALA A 155 10.54 0.24 -20.25
CA ALA A 155 11.35 -0.22 -21.36
C ALA A 155 12.11 -1.52 -21.05
N ILE A 156 12.55 -1.69 -19.79
CA ILE A 156 13.21 -2.91 -19.31
C ILE A 156 12.19 -4.03 -19.12
N LEU A 157 11.10 -3.72 -18.41
CA LEU A 157 10.07 -4.70 -18.07
C LEU A 157 9.39 -5.29 -19.29
N MET A 158 9.11 -4.49 -20.33
CA MET A 158 8.55 -5.00 -21.60
C MET A 158 9.47 -6.01 -22.31
N LYS A 159 10.77 -5.97 -22.08
CA LYS A 159 11.72 -6.95 -22.61
C LYS A 159 11.78 -8.22 -21.75
N LEU A 160 11.66 -8.05 -20.43
CA LEU A 160 11.65 -9.18 -19.48
C LEU A 160 10.31 -9.94 -19.51
N TYR A 161 9.23 -9.22 -19.73
CA TYR A 161 7.85 -9.70 -19.73
C TYR A 161 7.16 -9.24 -21.03
N PRO A 162 7.40 -9.93 -22.16
CA PRO A 162 6.83 -9.53 -23.45
C PRO A 162 5.31 -9.68 -23.46
N GLY A 163 4.62 -8.70 -24.03
CA GLY A 163 3.17 -8.65 -24.15
C GLY A 163 2.58 -7.31 -23.75
N ASN A 164 1.28 -7.24 -23.64
CA ASN A 164 0.57 -6.08 -23.13
C ASN A 164 0.73 -6.06 -21.60
N PHE A 165 1.58 -5.17 -21.09
CA PHE A 165 2.16 -5.31 -19.77
C PHE A 165 1.88 -4.10 -18.88
N GLU A 166 1.16 -4.32 -17.78
CA GLU A 166 0.91 -3.34 -16.73
C GLU A 166 1.64 -3.66 -15.40
N GLY A 167 2.39 -4.76 -15.36
CA GLY A 167 3.23 -5.12 -14.22
C GLY A 167 2.53 -5.81 -13.06
N TRP A 168 1.39 -6.43 -13.31
CA TRP A 168 0.63 -7.10 -12.28
C TRP A 168 1.32 -8.35 -11.73
N ALA A 169 1.30 -8.51 -10.40
CA ALA A 169 1.87 -9.68 -9.74
C ALA A 169 1.19 -11.00 -10.16
N PHE A 170 -0.09 -10.97 -10.50
CA PHE A 170 -0.84 -12.15 -10.93
C PHE A 170 -0.48 -12.64 -12.36
N GLU A 171 0.27 -11.86 -13.12
CA GLU A 171 0.83 -12.28 -14.42
C GLU A 171 2.09 -13.14 -14.27
N SER A 172 2.53 -13.35 -13.02
CA SER A 172 3.69 -14.16 -12.69
C SER A 172 3.38 -15.66 -12.76
N ASP A 173 4.29 -16.47 -13.33
CA ASP A 173 4.19 -17.95 -13.29
C ASP A 173 4.20 -18.48 -11.83
N TYR A 174 4.81 -17.76 -10.90
CA TYR A 174 4.78 -18.12 -9.50
C TYR A 174 3.39 -17.98 -8.89
N TRP A 175 2.52 -17.13 -9.46
CA TRP A 175 1.14 -17.02 -9.01
C TRP A 175 0.41 -18.34 -9.11
N ASP A 176 0.48 -18.97 -10.28
CA ASP A 176 -0.15 -20.26 -10.50
C ASP A 176 0.62 -21.41 -9.81
N GLY A 177 1.96 -21.33 -9.78
CA GLY A 177 2.82 -22.34 -9.15
C GLY A 177 2.66 -22.48 -7.64
N PHE A 178 2.23 -21.42 -6.93
CA PHE A 178 1.94 -21.44 -5.49
C PHE A 178 0.50 -21.84 -5.16
N ASP A 179 -0.36 -21.96 -6.17
CA ASP A 179 -1.75 -22.40 -6.05
C ASP A 179 -2.53 -21.67 -4.95
N PHE A 180 -2.58 -20.34 -5.04
CA PHE A 180 -3.30 -19.53 -4.10
C PHE A 180 -4.80 -19.81 -4.14
N GLU A 181 -5.39 -20.11 -2.98
CA GLU A 181 -6.84 -20.23 -2.82
C GLU A 181 -7.46 -18.84 -2.73
N PRO A 182 -8.38 -18.47 -3.64
CA PRO A 182 -8.97 -17.15 -3.65
C PRO A 182 -10.11 -17.03 -2.62
N HIS A 183 -10.00 -16.07 -1.72
CA HIS A 183 -11.07 -15.63 -0.83
C HIS A 183 -11.41 -14.18 -1.13
N ILE A 184 -12.52 -13.96 -1.84
CA ILE A 184 -12.96 -12.65 -2.30
C ILE A 184 -14.09 -12.16 -1.40
N LEU A 185 -13.76 -11.26 -0.47
CA LEU A 185 -14.72 -10.68 0.46
C LEU A 185 -15.70 -9.76 -0.29
N LYS A 186 -16.99 -10.03 -0.15
CA LYS A 186 -18.06 -9.31 -0.86
C LYS A 186 -18.81 -8.34 0.03
N LYS A 187 -18.98 -8.69 1.31
CA LYS A 187 -19.75 -7.86 2.25
C LYS A 187 -18.97 -6.63 2.65
N VAL A 188 -19.42 -5.47 2.18
CA VAL A 188 -18.87 -4.16 2.60
C VAL A 188 -19.32 -3.87 4.03
N VAL A 189 -18.38 -3.44 4.87
CA VAL A 189 -18.62 -3.09 6.29
C VAL A 189 -18.29 -1.61 6.58
N ARG A 190 -17.75 -0.88 5.59
CA ARG A 190 -17.40 0.54 5.71
C ARG A 190 -18.58 1.45 5.42
N GLN A 191 -19.39 1.10 4.44
CA GLN A 191 -20.57 1.85 4.00
C GLN A 191 -21.83 1.03 4.27
N ASP A 192 -22.92 1.70 4.65
CA ASP A 192 -24.20 1.07 4.96
C ASP A 192 -25.27 1.34 3.89
N ASP A 193 -25.06 2.33 2.98
CA ASP A 193 -25.98 2.67 1.90
C ASP A 193 -25.84 1.69 0.72
N PRO A 194 -26.88 0.88 0.42
CA PRO A 194 -26.85 -0.09 -0.67
C PRO A 194 -26.71 0.55 -2.06
N GLU A 195 -27.26 1.74 -2.29
CA GLU A 195 -27.18 2.44 -3.57
C GLU A 195 -25.77 2.96 -3.81
N TYR A 196 -25.14 3.54 -2.78
CA TYR A 196 -23.75 3.98 -2.85
C TYR A 196 -22.82 2.78 -3.07
N ILE A 197 -22.97 1.69 -2.34
CA ILE A 197 -22.22 0.44 -2.51
C ILE A 197 -22.39 -0.11 -3.94
N GLY A 198 -23.63 -0.12 -4.45
CA GLY A 198 -23.92 -0.56 -5.81
C GLY A 198 -23.16 0.27 -6.85
N ASN A 199 -23.20 1.60 -6.74
CA ASN A 199 -22.49 2.49 -7.65
C ASN A 199 -20.96 2.42 -7.49
N LEU A 200 -20.43 2.17 -6.29
CA LEU A 200 -19.01 1.90 -6.10
C LEU A 200 -18.56 0.59 -6.80
N ASN A 201 -19.41 -0.44 -6.80
CA ASN A 201 -19.14 -1.69 -7.52
C ASN A 201 -19.14 -1.49 -9.04
N LEU A 202 -20.05 -0.68 -9.56
CA LEU A 202 -20.05 -0.28 -10.98
C LEU A 202 -18.76 0.49 -11.31
N ALA A 203 -18.39 1.47 -10.49
CA ALA A 203 -17.16 2.24 -10.67
C ALA A 203 -15.90 1.36 -10.60
N ARG A 204 -15.87 0.36 -9.72
CA ARG A 204 -14.78 -0.63 -9.61
C ARG A 204 -14.56 -1.39 -10.90
N ASN A 205 -15.65 -1.78 -11.55
CA ASN A 205 -15.62 -2.54 -12.81
C ASN A 205 -15.49 -1.65 -14.06
N GLY A 206 -15.37 -0.33 -13.89
CA GLY A 206 -15.31 0.62 -15.01
C GLY A 206 -16.62 0.83 -15.72
N ASP A 207 -17.77 0.47 -15.10
CA ASP A 207 -19.08 0.64 -15.67
C ASP A 207 -19.54 2.09 -15.56
N GLU A 208 -19.68 2.74 -16.71
CA GLU A 208 -20.04 4.16 -16.84
C GLU A 208 -21.45 4.49 -16.35
N SER A 209 -22.30 3.49 -16.11
CA SER A 209 -23.66 3.70 -15.62
C SER A 209 -23.73 4.35 -14.22
N CYS A 210 -22.64 4.27 -13.44
CA CYS A 210 -22.51 4.97 -12.16
C CYS A 210 -22.26 6.48 -12.27
N ILE A 211 -21.84 6.98 -13.44
CA ILE A 211 -21.43 8.39 -13.63
C ILE A 211 -22.56 9.38 -13.30
N PRO A 212 -23.81 9.21 -13.72
CA PRO A 212 -24.90 10.12 -13.34
C PRO A 212 -25.06 10.25 -11.82
N TYR A 213 -25.04 9.13 -11.10
CA TYR A 213 -25.17 9.08 -9.65
C TYR A 213 -24.09 9.92 -8.95
N PHE A 214 -22.82 9.68 -9.25
CA PHE A 214 -21.76 10.47 -8.64
C PHE A 214 -21.76 11.93 -9.07
N ASN A 215 -22.19 12.24 -10.30
CA ASN A 215 -22.27 13.61 -10.82
C ASN A 215 -23.32 14.48 -10.12
N GLU A 216 -24.29 13.91 -9.43
CA GLU A 216 -25.23 14.65 -8.57
C GLU A 216 -24.51 15.33 -7.40
N HIS A 217 -23.38 14.75 -6.95
CA HIS A 217 -22.53 15.29 -5.88
C HIS A 217 -21.39 16.16 -6.40
N SER A 218 -21.46 16.64 -7.65
CA SER A 218 -20.39 17.42 -8.26
C SER A 218 -20.55 18.92 -8.00
N VAL A 219 -19.39 19.59 -7.85
CA VAL A 219 -19.33 21.05 -7.83
C VAL A 219 -18.73 21.58 -9.13
N SER A 220 -19.17 22.80 -9.54
CA SER A 220 -18.72 23.43 -10.79
C SER A 220 -17.33 24.06 -10.69
N ASP A 221 -16.89 24.40 -9.48
CA ASP A 221 -15.59 25.00 -9.20
C ASP A 221 -15.10 24.50 -7.84
N ARG A 222 -13.78 24.33 -7.69
CA ARG A 222 -13.13 23.92 -6.44
C ARG A 222 -13.52 24.81 -5.24
N LYS A 223 -13.72 26.10 -5.47
CA LYS A 223 -14.13 27.06 -4.41
C LYS A 223 -15.48 26.75 -3.76
N TYR A 224 -16.31 25.93 -4.43
CA TYR A 224 -17.59 25.47 -3.89
C TYR A 224 -17.50 24.12 -3.17
N ALA A 225 -16.33 23.47 -3.22
CA ALA A 225 -16.09 22.28 -2.40
C ALA A 225 -16.12 22.67 -0.90
N PRO A 226 -16.65 21.79 -0.03
CA PRO A 226 -16.67 22.04 1.40
C PRO A 226 -15.25 22.27 1.93
N LYS A 227 -15.02 23.35 2.68
CA LYS A 227 -13.68 23.71 3.19
C LYS A 227 -13.17 22.77 4.26
N ASP A 228 -14.05 22.04 4.90
CA ASP A 228 -13.78 21.02 5.91
C ASP A 228 -13.55 19.62 5.30
N ALA A 229 -13.85 19.45 4.00
CA ALA A 229 -13.62 18.19 3.30
C ALA A 229 -12.18 18.08 2.79
N LEU A 230 -11.56 16.92 3.03
CA LEU A 230 -10.24 16.60 2.50
C LEU A 230 -10.27 16.44 0.98
N PHE A 231 -9.40 17.15 0.26
CA PHE A 231 -9.32 17.05 -1.19
C PHE A 231 -8.41 15.90 -1.61
N LEU A 232 -8.95 14.87 -2.26
CA LEU A 232 -8.23 13.71 -2.76
C LEU A 232 -7.76 13.94 -4.19
N CYS A 233 -6.47 14.17 -4.37
CA CYS A 233 -5.84 14.54 -5.63
C CYS A 233 -5.31 13.34 -6.40
N SER A 234 -5.29 13.44 -7.72
CA SER A 234 -4.67 12.42 -8.58
C SER A 234 -3.14 12.39 -8.48
N ASN A 235 -2.48 13.52 -8.14
CA ASN A 235 -1.02 13.62 -8.07
C ASN A 235 -0.53 14.54 -6.94
N ASN A 236 0.78 14.42 -6.61
CA ASN A 236 1.41 15.18 -5.52
C ASN A 236 1.45 16.69 -5.78
N ARG A 237 1.64 17.12 -7.04
CA ARG A 237 1.73 18.53 -7.40
C ARG A 237 0.43 19.28 -7.06
N LEU A 238 -0.71 18.70 -7.43
CA LEU A 238 -2.02 19.29 -7.12
C LEU A 238 -2.25 19.36 -5.61
N ALA A 239 -1.93 18.30 -4.88
CA ALA A 239 -2.08 18.26 -3.42
C ALA A 239 -1.18 19.30 -2.73
N SER A 240 0.09 19.41 -3.16
CA SER A 240 1.03 20.40 -2.62
C SER A 240 0.57 21.84 -2.88
N ASN A 241 0.07 22.13 -4.09
CA ASN A 241 -0.42 23.46 -4.44
C ASN A 241 -1.61 23.86 -3.55
N ILE A 242 -2.61 22.97 -3.40
CA ILE A 242 -3.79 23.24 -2.56
C ILE A 242 -3.37 23.46 -1.10
N ASN A 243 -2.50 22.62 -0.55
CA ASN A 243 -2.01 22.76 0.82
C ASN A 243 -1.26 24.07 1.02
N THR A 244 -0.40 24.45 0.08
CA THR A 244 0.38 25.70 0.15
C THR A 244 -0.51 26.93 0.07
N GLU A 245 -1.43 26.97 -0.89
CA GLU A 245 -2.43 28.05 -1.02
C GLU A 245 -3.22 28.19 0.28
N SER A 246 -3.80 27.10 0.78
CA SER A 246 -4.67 27.15 1.97
C SER A 246 -3.93 27.64 3.23
N VAL A 247 -2.69 27.19 3.44
CA VAL A 247 -1.89 27.67 4.58
C VAL A 247 -1.45 29.12 4.38
N SER A 248 -1.21 29.57 3.14
CA SER A 248 -0.80 30.95 2.86
C SER A 248 -1.88 31.96 3.21
N GLU A 249 -3.15 31.61 3.06
CA GLU A 249 -4.32 32.45 3.40
C GLU A 249 -4.50 32.66 4.92
N LEU A 250 -3.87 31.82 5.73
CA LEU A 250 -3.99 31.93 7.19
C LEU A 250 -3.05 33.04 7.74
N SER A 251 -3.61 33.93 8.53
CA SER A 251 -2.93 35.10 9.13
C SER A 251 -2.15 34.79 10.42
N GLY A 252 -2.25 33.57 10.96
CA GLY A 252 -1.61 33.18 12.22
C GLY A 252 -0.09 33.09 12.15
N LYS A 253 0.57 33.20 13.33
CA LYS A 253 2.01 32.96 13.45
C LYS A 253 2.33 31.53 13.02
N LYS A 254 3.21 31.38 12.04
CA LYS A 254 3.64 30.08 11.48
C LYS A 254 4.78 29.49 12.32
N TYR A 255 4.66 28.21 12.61
CA TYR A 255 5.66 27.38 13.29
C TYR A 255 6.09 26.26 12.36
N THR A 256 7.40 26.09 12.24
CA THR A 256 7.98 25.02 11.42
C THR A 256 8.59 23.97 12.33
N TYR A 257 8.17 22.73 12.11
CA TYR A 257 8.68 21.55 12.80
C TYR A 257 9.56 20.77 11.84
N GLN A 258 10.79 20.53 12.25
CA GLN A 258 11.77 19.78 11.47
C GLN A 258 11.88 18.37 12.05
N ALA A 259 11.78 17.35 11.21
CA ALA A 259 11.99 15.97 11.61
C ALA A 259 13.45 15.71 12.00
N SER A 260 13.66 14.71 12.83
CA SER A 260 14.97 14.12 13.09
C SER A 260 14.93 12.63 12.80
N ALA A 261 16.05 12.10 12.32
CA ALA A 261 16.20 10.67 12.04
C ALA A 261 17.52 10.16 12.62
N THR A 262 17.49 8.95 13.17
CA THR A 262 18.67 8.24 13.68
C THR A 262 18.73 6.83 13.08
N GLY A 263 19.92 6.29 12.90
CA GLY A 263 20.11 4.97 12.27
C GLY A 263 19.82 4.97 10.78
N LYS A 264 19.31 3.85 10.26
CA LYS A 264 19.00 3.67 8.82
C LYS A 264 17.53 4.02 8.56
N VAL A 265 17.28 5.22 8.04
CA VAL A 265 15.96 5.72 7.68
C VAL A 265 15.99 6.25 6.25
N ASN A 266 15.45 5.49 5.30
CA ASN A 266 15.32 5.94 3.91
C ASN A 266 14.13 6.89 3.78
N LYS A 267 14.06 7.63 2.67
CA LYS A 267 12.95 8.56 2.42
C LYS A 267 11.59 7.85 2.40
N GLY A 268 11.50 6.67 1.80
CA GLY A 268 10.29 5.85 1.76
C GLY A 268 9.85 5.25 3.11
N ASP A 269 10.70 5.30 4.13
CA ASP A 269 10.38 4.82 5.49
C ASP A 269 9.75 5.90 6.37
N ARG A 270 9.71 7.16 5.90
CA ARG A 270 9.26 8.30 6.69
C ARG A 270 7.74 8.39 6.67
N ALA A 271 7.14 8.26 7.83
CA ALA A 271 5.69 8.31 8.01
C ALA A 271 5.12 9.74 7.90
N ALA A 272 5.96 10.78 8.04
CA ALA A 272 5.59 12.18 7.98
C ALA A 272 6.58 12.97 7.11
N ASP A 273 6.20 14.19 6.73
CA ASP A 273 7.07 15.10 6.00
C ASP A 273 8.26 15.56 6.86
N ASP A 274 9.45 15.68 6.26
CA ASP A 274 10.66 16.14 6.97
C ASP A 274 10.48 17.52 7.59
N LYS A 275 9.65 18.34 6.95
CA LYS A 275 9.36 19.70 7.38
C LYS A 275 7.87 19.96 7.25
N ILE A 276 7.23 20.31 8.35
CA ILE A 276 5.83 20.75 8.37
C ILE A 276 5.71 22.14 8.95
N THR A 277 4.98 23.02 8.27
CA THR A 277 4.70 24.39 8.75
C THR A 277 3.22 24.52 9.07
N LEU A 278 2.90 24.84 10.31
CA LEU A 278 1.54 24.94 10.84
C LEU A 278 1.30 26.28 11.52
N CYS A 279 0.05 26.69 11.58
CA CYS A 279 -0.43 27.82 12.37
C CYS A 279 -1.84 27.55 12.88
N ALA A 280 -2.34 28.36 13.81
CA ALA A 280 -3.73 28.27 14.23
C ALA A 280 -4.68 28.43 13.03
N GLY A 281 -5.74 27.63 12.99
CA GLY A 281 -6.68 27.53 11.87
C GLY A 281 -6.26 26.56 10.76
N ALA A 282 -5.04 26.01 10.78
CA ALA A 282 -4.63 25.04 9.76
C ALA A 282 -5.39 23.70 9.91
N ARG A 283 -5.88 23.17 8.78
CA ARG A 283 -6.45 21.83 8.74
C ARG A 283 -5.34 20.79 8.70
N VAL A 284 -5.45 19.82 9.60
CA VAL A 284 -4.44 18.76 9.75
C VAL A 284 -5.11 17.40 9.87
N MET A 285 -4.32 16.36 9.64
CA MET A 285 -4.70 14.97 9.83
C MET A 285 -3.64 14.28 10.68
N SER A 286 -4.08 13.45 11.64
CA SER A 286 -3.19 12.61 12.41
C SER A 286 -2.60 11.49 11.57
N LEU A 287 -1.33 11.13 11.86
CA LEU A 287 -0.59 10.03 11.23
C LEU A 287 -0.40 8.83 12.18
N VAL A 288 -0.98 8.90 13.38
CA VAL A 288 -0.89 7.86 14.40
C VAL A 288 -2.23 7.73 15.13
N ASN A 289 -2.41 6.60 15.80
CA ASN A 289 -3.50 6.40 16.76
C ASN A 289 -3.08 7.00 18.12
N ASP A 290 -4.02 7.60 18.81
CA ASP A 290 -3.82 8.03 20.20
C ASP A 290 -3.93 6.81 21.14
N PRO A 291 -3.00 6.63 22.10
CA PRO A 291 -3.09 5.54 23.07
C PRO A 291 -4.35 5.59 23.95
N GLU A 292 -4.90 6.77 24.18
CA GLU A 292 -6.14 6.98 24.97
C GLU A 292 -7.41 6.93 24.11
N GLY A 293 -7.27 6.70 22.79
CA GLY A 293 -8.40 6.57 21.87
C GLY A 293 -9.10 7.87 21.48
N LYS A 294 -8.51 9.04 21.76
CA LYS A 294 -9.09 10.36 21.44
C LYS A 294 -9.12 10.64 19.94
N TYR A 295 -8.21 10.04 19.18
CA TYR A 295 -8.13 10.11 17.73
C TYR A 295 -7.42 8.88 17.16
N VAL A 296 -7.62 8.62 15.88
CA VAL A 296 -6.97 7.53 15.13
C VAL A 296 -6.20 8.09 13.93
N ASN A 297 -5.35 7.25 13.34
CA ASN A 297 -4.69 7.60 12.09
C ASN A 297 -5.72 7.95 11.02
N GLY A 298 -5.56 9.11 10.37
CA GLY A 298 -6.54 9.64 9.42
C GLY A 298 -7.55 10.61 10.03
N SER A 299 -7.67 10.72 11.36
CA SER A 299 -8.54 11.71 12.03
C SER A 299 -8.15 13.12 11.63
N GLN A 300 -9.13 13.88 11.14
CA GLN A 300 -8.96 15.27 10.73
C GLN A 300 -9.30 16.22 11.88
N GLY A 301 -8.73 17.41 11.82
CA GLY A 301 -9.00 18.44 12.81
C GLY A 301 -8.40 19.79 12.43
N THR A 302 -8.67 20.78 13.27
CA THR A 302 -8.17 22.14 13.09
C THR A 302 -7.17 22.49 14.18
N VAL A 303 -6.04 23.07 13.82
CA VAL A 303 -5.03 23.54 14.75
C VAL A 303 -5.58 24.72 15.56
N VAL A 304 -5.64 24.55 16.86
CA VAL A 304 -6.05 25.62 17.80
C VAL A 304 -4.84 26.47 18.20
N LYS A 305 -3.71 25.83 18.50
CA LYS A 305 -2.51 26.51 19.00
C LYS A 305 -1.24 25.75 18.59
N CYS A 306 -0.21 26.51 18.22
CA CYS A 306 1.14 25.98 18.00
C CYS A 306 2.11 26.53 19.05
N THR A 307 3.06 25.69 19.45
CA THR A 307 4.24 26.06 20.25
C THR A 307 5.50 25.63 19.49
N LYS A 308 6.68 25.80 20.07
CA LYS A 308 7.92 25.30 19.44
C LYS A 308 8.01 23.77 19.38
N THR A 309 7.30 23.06 20.27
CA THR A 309 7.46 21.60 20.47
C THR A 309 6.15 20.83 20.38
N SER A 310 5.01 21.49 20.27
CA SER A 310 3.71 20.83 20.25
C SER A 310 2.67 21.62 19.48
N VAL A 311 1.63 20.92 19.04
CA VAL A 311 0.46 21.45 18.34
C VAL A 311 -0.79 21.00 19.08
N THR A 312 -1.70 21.92 19.37
CA THR A 312 -3.02 21.57 19.92
C THR A 312 -4.03 21.54 18.80
N VAL A 313 -4.73 20.42 18.65
CA VAL A 313 -5.68 20.15 17.57
C VAL A 313 -7.07 19.87 18.16
N ALA A 314 -8.09 20.55 17.63
CA ALA A 314 -9.49 20.20 17.81
C ALA A 314 -9.86 19.22 16.69
N PHE A 315 -10.00 17.94 17.04
CA PHE A 315 -10.39 16.91 16.07
C PHE A 315 -11.88 16.99 15.80
N ASP A 316 -12.29 16.72 14.55
CA ASP A 316 -13.67 16.88 14.08
C ASP A 316 -14.66 15.97 14.83
N ALA A 317 -14.19 14.81 15.31
CA ALA A 317 -15.00 13.88 16.10
C ALA A 317 -15.36 14.43 17.50
N ASN A 318 -14.50 15.28 18.10
CA ASN A 318 -14.72 15.90 19.39
C ASN A 318 -14.05 17.28 19.44
N PRO A 319 -14.60 18.31 18.78
CA PRO A 319 -13.97 19.61 18.63
C PRO A 319 -13.88 20.41 19.94
N ASP A 320 -14.72 20.10 20.92
CA ASP A 320 -14.76 20.79 22.20
C ASP A 320 -13.65 20.35 23.18
N GLU A 321 -12.97 19.23 22.87
CA GLU A 321 -11.84 18.70 23.65
C GLU A 321 -10.53 18.70 22.84
N PRO A 322 -9.86 19.85 22.65
CA PRO A 322 -8.63 19.91 21.87
C PRO A 322 -7.51 19.08 22.51
N VAL A 323 -6.82 18.31 21.70
CA VAL A 323 -5.75 17.41 22.13
C VAL A 323 -4.38 18.01 21.82
N LYS A 324 -3.46 17.95 22.79
CA LYS A 324 -2.06 18.36 22.61
C LYS A 324 -1.28 17.24 21.93
N ILE A 325 -0.74 17.52 20.76
CA ILE A 325 0.08 16.62 19.98
C ILE A 325 1.55 17.02 20.13
N GLU A 326 2.37 16.08 20.54
CA GLU A 326 3.83 16.22 20.66
C GLU A 326 4.52 15.38 19.57
N ALA A 327 5.85 15.52 19.46
CA ALA A 327 6.61 14.73 18.50
C ALA A 327 6.46 13.22 18.80
N HIS A 328 6.25 12.45 17.77
CA HIS A 328 6.17 11.00 17.81
C HIS A 328 7.38 10.39 17.13
N THR A 329 7.87 9.29 17.68
CA THR A 329 8.99 8.53 17.10
C THR A 329 8.50 7.24 16.49
N TRP A 330 8.60 7.14 15.18
CA TRP A 330 8.38 5.88 14.46
C TRP A 330 9.66 5.06 14.47
N LYS A 331 9.54 3.82 14.91
CA LYS A 331 10.62 2.84 14.80
C LYS A 331 10.60 2.23 13.42
N ILE A 332 11.76 2.22 12.78
CA ILE A 332 11.95 1.60 11.50
C ILE A 332 12.41 0.17 11.75
N LEU A 333 11.51 -0.77 11.54
CA LEU A 333 11.72 -2.18 11.87
C LEU A 333 12.38 -2.93 10.71
N LYS A 334 13.21 -3.90 11.04
CA LYS A 334 13.72 -4.92 10.12
C LYS A 334 13.49 -6.27 10.75
N SER A 335 12.88 -7.19 10.00
CA SER A 335 12.76 -8.57 10.46
C SER A 335 14.13 -9.23 10.58
N VAL A 336 14.39 -9.83 11.72
CA VAL A 336 15.61 -10.57 12.03
C VAL A 336 15.26 -11.93 12.60
N VAL A 337 16.25 -12.82 12.63
CA VAL A 337 16.08 -14.14 13.23
C VAL A 337 16.92 -14.20 14.48
N GLU A 338 16.26 -14.49 15.59
CA GLU A 338 16.89 -14.75 16.88
C GLU A 338 16.80 -16.23 17.25
N GLU A 339 17.86 -16.73 17.87
CA GLU A 339 17.86 -18.04 18.49
C GLU A 339 17.32 -17.94 19.92
N PHE A 340 16.44 -18.85 20.27
CA PHE A 340 15.95 -18.98 21.65
C PHE A 340 15.91 -20.45 22.04
N VAL A 341 15.99 -20.71 23.35
CA VAL A 341 15.83 -22.06 23.89
C VAL A 341 14.39 -22.23 24.33
N ASP A 342 13.72 -23.23 23.78
CA ASP A 342 12.34 -23.55 24.15
C ASP A 342 12.30 -24.15 25.59
N PRO A 343 11.10 -24.23 26.22
CA PRO A 343 10.96 -24.83 27.55
C PRO A 343 11.41 -26.28 27.67
N LYS A 344 11.63 -26.97 26.54
CA LYS A 344 12.16 -28.33 26.44
C LYS A 344 13.68 -28.39 26.26
N GLY A 345 14.36 -27.24 26.35
CA GLY A 345 15.82 -27.13 26.21
C GLY A 345 16.35 -27.21 24.77
N LYS A 346 15.49 -27.12 23.75
CA LYS A 346 15.90 -27.14 22.35
C LYS A 346 16.11 -25.72 21.82
N THR A 347 17.23 -25.48 21.19
CA THR A 347 17.48 -24.23 20.45
C THR A 347 16.58 -24.16 19.22
N LYS A 348 15.80 -23.09 19.11
CA LYS A 348 14.92 -22.79 18.00
C LYS A 348 15.19 -21.37 17.49
N ASN A 349 14.80 -21.12 16.25
CA ASN A 349 14.81 -19.79 15.68
C ASN A 349 13.41 -19.20 15.70
N LYS A 350 13.31 -17.89 15.98
CA LYS A 350 12.09 -17.10 15.82
C LYS A 350 12.38 -15.88 14.94
N VAL A 351 11.35 -15.41 14.22
CA VAL A 351 11.42 -14.12 13.54
C VAL A 351 11.00 -13.05 14.53
N THR A 352 11.84 -12.04 14.70
CA THR A 352 11.58 -10.85 15.51
C THR A 352 11.83 -9.60 14.66
N SER A 353 11.56 -8.44 15.21
CA SER A 353 11.78 -7.17 14.52
C SER A 353 12.76 -6.32 15.31
N ASP A 354 13.91 -6.04 14.70
CA ASP A 354 14.89 -5.09 15.24
C ASP A 354 14.60 -3.69 14.75
N THR A 355 14.79 -2.71 15.64
CA THR A 355 14.78 -1.31 15.27
C THR A 355 16.10 -0.94 14.60
N VAL A 356 16.09 -0.66 13.31
CA VAL A 356 17.29 -0.27 12.53
C VAL A 356 17.43 1.24 12.39
N GLY A 357 16.39 1.99 12.70
CA GLY A 357 16.38 3.44 12.69
C GLY A 357 15.14 3.99 13.36
N GLU A 358 15.14 5.27 13.64
CA GLU A 358 14.03 6.00 14.22
C GLU A 358 13.83 7.31 13.47
N PHE A 359 12.57 7.65 13.23
CA PHE A 359 12.15 8.90 12.61
C PHE A 359 11.22 9.63 13.57
N THR A 360 11.56 10.86 13.93
CA THR A 360 10.79 11.65 14.91
C THR A 360 10.28 12.92 14.27
N GLN A 361 8.98 13.15 14.33
CA GLN A 361 8.31 14.35 13.84
C GLN A 361 7.00 14.58 14.61
N ILE A 362 6.41 15.77 14.52
CA ILE A 362 5.01 15.99 14.88
C ILE A 362 4.16 15.08 13.98
N PRO A 363 3.33 14.16 14.55
CA PRO A 363 2.59 13.17 13.77
C PRO A 363 1.34 13.76 13.10
N LEU A 364 1.53 14.86 12.39
CA LEU A 364 0.49 15.58 11.66
C LEU A 364 0.95 15.86 10.24
N LYS A 365 0.01 15.92 9.32
CA LYS A 365 0.22 16.52 8.00
C LYS A 365 -0.91 17.48 7.64
N LEU A 366 -0.66 18.38 6.70
CA LEU A 366 -1.72 19.25 6.19
C LEU A 366 -2.82 18.41 5.55
N ALA A 367 -4.06 18.73 5.85
CA ALA A 367 -5.24 18.00 5.44
C ALA A 367 -6.24 18.87 4.65
N TYR A 368 -5.73 19.78 3.84
CA TYR A 368 -6.53 20.39 2.78
C TYR A 368 -6.57 19.47 1.55
N ALA A 369 -5.43 18.86 1.22
CA ALA A 369 -5.33 17.91 0.12
C ALA A 369 -4.27 16.84 0.36
N ILE A 370 -4.57 15.60 -0.08
CA ILE A 370 -3.62 14.49 -0.18
C ILE A 370 -3.82 13.77 -1.52
N THR A 371 -2.87 12.93 -1.92
CA THR A 371 -3.09 12.09 -3.10
C THR A 371 -4.00 10.91 -2.79
N ILE A 372 -4.74 10.44 -3.79
CA ILE A 372 -5.55 9.23 -3.71
C ILE A 372 -4.69 8.03 -3.27
N HIS A 373 -3.44 7.93 -3.74
CA HIS A 373 -2.49 6.89 -3.29
C HIS A 373 -2.26 6.94 -1.76
N LYS A 374 -2.03 8.14 -1.20
CA LYS A 374 -1.82 8.31 0.24
C LYS A 374 -3.09 8.16 1.07
N SER A 375 -4.26 8.13 0.44
CA SER A 375 -5.55 7.87 1.10
C SER A 375 -5.91 6.38 1.14
N GLN A 376 -5.13 5.52 0.51
CA GLN A 376 -5.37 4.08 0.52
C GLN A 376 -5.33 3.54 1.96
N GLY A 377 -6.26 2.65 2.29
CA GLY A 377 -6.44 2.17 3.68
C GLY A 377 -7.22 3.12 4.61
N LEU A 378 -7.30 4.43 4.30
CA LEU A 378 -8.00 5.40 5.14
C LEU A 378 -9.50 5.50 4.79
N THR A 379 -10.27 6.04 5.74
CA THR A 379 -11.70 6.35 5.59
C THR A 379 -11.97 7.76 6.08
N PHE A 380 -12.83 8.50 5.41
CA PHE A 380 -13.18 9.87 5.73
C PHE A 380 -14.69 10.04 5.77
N ASP A 381 -15.18 10.84 6.70
CA ASP A 381 -16.59 11.21 6.75
C ASP A 381 -16.94 12.21 5.65
N ARG A 382 -15.97 13.07 5.29
CA ARG A 382 -16.09 14.07 4.22
C ARG A 382 -14.84 14.13 3.37
N CYS A 383 -15.01 14.01 2.06
CA CYS A 383 -13.91 14.22 1.12
C CYS A 383 -14.38 14.78 -0.21
N THR A 384 -13.50 15.50 -0.90
CA THR A 384 -13.70 15.94 -2.29
C THR A 384 -12.75 15.18 -3.19
N VAL A 385 -13.26 14.45 -4.16
CA VAL A 385 -12.46 13.62 -5.07
C VAL A 385 -12.20 14.36 -6.37
N HIS A 386 -10.91 14.51 -6.74
CA HIS A 386 -10.51 15.01 -8.04
C HIS A 386 -10.67 13.91 -9.10
N THR A 387 -11.61 14.11 -10.03
CA THR A 387 -11.99 13.08 -10.99
C THR A 387 -11.07 12.93 -12.20
N LYS A 388 -10.16 13.90 -12.45
CA LYS A 388 -9.13 13.79 -13.50
C LYS A 388 -8.01 12.86 -13.05
N THR A 389 -8.28 11.59 -13.07
CA THR A 389 -7.34 10.51 -12.76
C THR A 389 -6.65 10.00 -14.02
N PHE A 390 -5.54 9.26 -13.86
CA PHE A 390 -4.74 8.76 -14.98
C PHE A 390 -4.41 7.26 -14.89
N ALA A 391 -4.58 6.64 -13.70
CA ALA A 391 -4.32 5.22 -13.51
C ALA A 391 -5.64 4.44 -13.36
N ALA A 392 -5.64 3.20 -13.83
CA ALA A 392 -6.75 2.28 -13.59
C ALA A 392 -7.03 2.17 -12.08
N GLY A 393 -8.31 2.07 -11.71
CA GLY A 393 -8.74 1.97 -10.31
C GLY A 393 -8.57 3.24 -9.46
N GLN A 394 -7.78 4.23 -9.90
CA GLN A 394 -7.50 5.42 -9.09
C GLN A 394 -8.77 6.18 -8.71
N LEU A 395 -9.70 6.36 -9.66
CA LEU A 395 -10.97 7.03 -9.38
C LEU A 395 -11.83 6.22 -8.40
N TYR A 396 -11.96 4.92 -8.60
CA TYR A 396 -12.65 4.02 -7.69
C TYR A 396 -12.07 4.11 -6.26
N VAL A 397 -10.74 4.08 -6.12
CA VAL A 397 -10.10 4.25 -4.81
C VAL A 397 -10.51 5.57 -4.17
N GLY A 398 -10.48 6.68 -4.91
CA GLY A 398 -10.91 7.98 -4.40
C GLY A 398 -12.36 7.99 -3.94
N LEU A 399 -13.29 7.52 -4.77
CA LEU A 399 -14.71 7.46 -4.47
C LEU A 399 -15.00 6.58 -3.25
N SER A 400 -14.29 5.47 -3.08
CA SER A 400 -14.49 4.53 -1.98
C SER A 400 -13.91 5.00 -0.64
N ARG A 401 -13.27 6.18 -0.57
CA ARG A 401 -12.68 6.70 0.69
C ARG A 401 -13.73 7.28 1.62
N CYS A 402 -14.87 7.76 1.11
CA CYS A 402 -15.93 8.32 1.93
C CYS A 402 -16.77 7.21 2.59
N SER A 403 -17.14 7.43 3.86
CA SER A 403 -17.99 6.49 4.60
C SER A 403 -19.45 6.52 4.14
N ASN A 404 -19.90 7.65 3.63
CA ASN A 404 -21.27 7.88 3.15
C ASN A 404 -21.28 8.80 1.93
N ILE A 405 -22.38 8.78 1.17
CA ILE A 405 -22.51 9.56 -0.06
C ILE A 405 -22.70 11.07 0.22
N GLU A 406 -23.33 11.43 1.32
CA GLU A 406 -23.56 12.82 1.71
C GLU A 406 -22.26 13.56 2.02
N GLY A 407 -21.25 12.83 2.46
CA GLY A 407 -19.92 13.37 2.70
C GLY A 407 -19.04 13.46 1.45
N LEU A 408 -19.46 12.83 0.35
CA LEU A 408 -18.71 12.80 -0.89
C LEU A 408 -19.03 14.01 -1.76
N THR A 409 -17.99 14.74 -2.16
CA THR A 409 -18.06 15.75 -3.23
C THR A 409 -17.10 15.34 -4.35
N ILE A 410 -17.46 15.58 -5.60
CA ILE A 410 -16.55 15.36 -6.73
C ILE A 410 -16.27 16.65 -7.49
N PHE A 411 -15.04 16.77 -8.01
CA PHE A 411 -14.61 17.92 -8.81
C PHE A 411 -13.48 17.54 -9.78
N PRO A 412 -13.55 17.92 -11.05
CA PRO A 412 -14.75 18.33 -11.78
C PRO A 412 -15.77 17.18 -11.93
N LYS A 413 -16.82 17.37 -12.71
CA LYS A 413 -17.74 16.27 -13.08
C LYS A 413 -16.97 15.10 -13.68
N MET A 414 -17.41 13.89 -13.35
CA MET A 414 -16.87 12.67 -13.96
C MET A 414 -17.18 12.64 -15.46
N GLU A 415 -16.15 12.32 -16.22
CA GLU A 415 -16.24 12.06 -17.67
C GLU A 415 -16.05 10.56 -17.91
N LYS A 416 -16.69 10.04 -18.96
CA LYS A 416 -16.64 8.60 -19.31
C LYS A 416 -15.21 8.07 -19.45
N ASN A 417 -14.35 8.86 -20.09
CA ASN A 417 -12.95 8.50 -20.35
C ASN A 417 -12.03 8.57 -19.11
N ARG A 418 -12.57 8.74 -17.90
CA ARG A 418 -11.80 8.80 -16.65
C ARG A 418 -12.07 7.64 -15.71
N LEU A 419 -13.07 6.85 -16.01
CA LEU A 419 -13.39 5.64 -15.26
C LEU A 419 -12.78 4.44 -15.99
N HIS A 420 -11.65 3.97 -15.46
CA HIS A 420 -10.89 2.87 -16.06
C HIS A 420 -10.78 1.71 -15.08
N ALA A 421 -11.16 0.52 -15.54
CA ALA A 421 -10.75 -0.74 -14.96
C ALA A 421 -9.85 -1.48 -15.96
N SER A 422 -8.78 -2.13 -15.50
CA SER A 422 -7.92 -2.92 -16.37
C SER A 422 -8.68 -4.19 -16.80
N ARG A 423 -8.60 -4.51 -18.10
CA ARG A 423 -9.21 -5.71 -18.63
C ARG A 423 -8.53 -6.98 -18.09
N GLU A 424 -7.22 -6.93 -17.93
CA GLU A 424 -6.42 -8.02 -17.37
C GLU A 424 -6.89 -8.34 -15.95
N VAL A 425 -7.23 -7.30 -15.16
CA VAL A 425 -7.76 -7.45 -13.80
C VAL A 425 -9.16 -8.07 -13.83
N ILE A 426 -10.04 -7.62 -14.72
CA ILE A 426 -11.38 -8.21 -14.87
C ILE A 426 -11.28 -9.70 -15.23
N ASP A 427 -10.45 -10.04 -16.22
CA ASP A 427 -10.25 -11.42 -16.66
C ASP A 427 -9.59 -12.28 -15.55
N PHE A 428 -8.68 -11.69 -14.76
CA PHE A 428 -8.08 -12.36 -13.60
C PHE A 428 -9.13 -12.70 -12.53
N TYR A 429 -9.97 -11.76 -12.14
CA TYR A 429 -11.00 -12.04 -11.13
C TYR A 429 -12.05 -13.04 -11.62
N ALA A 430 -12.44 -13.00 -12.89
CA ALA A 430 -13.31 -14.02 -13.48
C ALA A 430 -12.70 -15.43 -13.35
N ARG A 431 -11.39 -15.59 -13.57
CA ARG A 431 -10.68 -16.87 -13.35
C ARG A 431 -10.65 -17.26 -11.87
N MET A 432 -10.42 -16.30 -10.96
CA MET A 432 -10.38 -16.56 -9.52
C MET A 432 -11.75 -16.97 -8.97
N GLU A 433 -12.83 -16.33 -9.41
CA GLU A 433 -14.20 -16.72 -9.04
C GLU A 433 -14.56 -18.12 -9.56
N LYS A 434 -14.15 -18.44 -10.78
CA LYS A 434 -14.31 -19.80 -11.33
C LYS A 434 -13.53 -20.82 -10.50
N LYS A 435 -12.26 -20.53 -10.15
CA LYS A 435 -11.44 -21.39 -9.30
C LYS A 435 -12.09 -21.61 -7.92
N ALA A 436 -12.65 -20.57 -7.31
CA ALA A 436 -13.35 -20.68 -6.03
C ALA A 436 -14.61 -21.57 -6.10
N SER A 437 -15.32 -21.58 -7.24
CA SER A 437 -16.57 -22.33 -7.42
C SER A 437 -16.37 -23.79 -7.86
N GLU A 438 -15.33 -24.09 -8.62
CA GLU A 438 -15.10 -25.40 -9.27
C GLU A 438 -13.99 -26.23 -8.60
N GLY A 439 -13.26 -25.66 -7.62
CA GLY A 439 -12.02 -26.24 -7.07
C GLY A 439 -10.82 -25.99 -7.98
N THR A 440 -9.68 -26.60 -7.68
CA THR A 440 -8.41 -26.34 -8.35
C THR A 440 -8.49 -26.60 -9.86
N VAL A 441 -8.51 -25.56 -10.68
CA VAL A 441 -8.33 -25.67 -12.12
C VAL A 441 -6.83 -25.62 -12.41
N GLN A 442 -6.25 -26.69 -12.95
CA GLN A 442 -4.89 -26.62 -13.49
C GLN A 442 -4.87 -25.64 -14.67
N LEU A 443 -4.24 -24.49 -14.45
CA LEU A 443 -3.99 -23.52 -15.51
C LEU A 443 -2.69 -23.92 -16.22
N GLU A 444 -2.71 -23.97 -17.56
CA GLU A 444 -1.48 -24.14 -18.34
C GLU A 444 -0.57 -22.92 -18.09
N CYS A 445 0.62 -23.18 -17.60
CA CYS A 445 1.61 -22.14 -17.29
C CYS A 445 2.25 -21.65 -18.60
N PRO A 446 2.15 -20.36 -18.97
CA PRO A 446 2.80 -19.85 -20.18
C PRO A 446 4.32 -19.95 -20.06
N GLN A 447 5.00 -20.38 -21.13
CA GLN A 447 6.47 -20.35 -21.18
C GLN A 447 6.98 -18.91 -21.14
N ARG A 448 7.67 -18.56 -20.07
CA ARG A 448 7.90 -17.18 -19.66
C ARG A 448 9.05 -16.44 -20.31
N PHE A 449 10.13 -17.14 -20.63
CA PHE A 449 11.32 -16.51 -21.17
C PHE A 449 11.75 -17.14 -22.49
N SER A 450 11.64 -16.37 -23.57
CA SER A 450 12.28 -16.73 -24.84
C SER A 450 13.82 -16.68 -24.67
N GLU A 451 14.56 -17.43 -25.47
CA GLU A 451 16.04 -17.38 -25.49
C GLU A 451 16.55 -15.96 -25.77
N GLN A 452 15.79 -15.13 -26.51
CA GLN A 452 16.10 -13.72 -26.75
C GLN A 452 16.07 -12.88 -25.45
N VAL A 453 15.13 -13.16 -24.54
CA VAL A 453 15.04 -12.49 -23.24
C VAL A 453 16.20 -12.91 -22.35
N LYS A 454 16.59 -14.17 -22.35
CA LYS A 454 17.76 -14.64 -21.60
C LYS A 454 19.06 -14.00 -22.10
N ALA A 455 19.21 -13.88 -23.43
CA ALA A 455 20.35 -13.20 -24.03
C ALA A 455 20.39 -11.71 -23.69
N TYR A 456 19.25 -11.04 -23.70
CA TYR A 456 19.14 -9.62 -23.31
C TYR A 456 19.50 -9.39 -21.83
N ILE A 457 19.05 -10.25 -20.94
CA ILE A 457 19.41 -10.19 -19.51
C ILE A 457 20.91 -10.35 -19.32
N ALA A 458 21.53 -11.27 -20.06
CA ALA A 458 22.99 -11.49 -20.03
C ALA A 458 23.76 -10.23 -20.49
N ASP A 459 23.30 -9.56 -21.55
CA ASP A 459 23.87 -8.31 -22.07
C ASP A 459 23.74 -7.15 -21.07
N LEU A 460 22.60 -7.03 -20.39
CA LEU A 460 22.41 -6.02 -19.33
C LEU A 460 23.40 -6.23 -18.18
N LEU A 461 23.57 -7.46 -17.71
CA LEU A 461 24.49 -7.80 -16.62
C LEU A 461 25.95 -7.51 -16.98
N GLU A 462 26.32 -7.70 -18.25
CA GLU A 462 27.68 -7.41 -18.72
C GLU A 462 27.93 -5.90 -18.81
N LYS A 463 26.91 -5.12 -19.21
CA LYS A 463 26.97 -3.66 -19.25
C LYS A 463 27.05 -3.05 -17.85
N GLU A 464 26.30 -3.56 -16.86
CA GLU A 464 26.39 -3.13 -15.47
C GLU A 464 27.78 -3.41 -14.88
N LYS A 465 28.31 -4.61 -15.07
CA LYS A 465 29.68 -4.97 -14.63
C LYS A 465 30.77 -4.10 -15.29
N THR A 466 30.54 -3.66 -16.50
CA THR A 466 31.45 -2.78 -17.23
C THR A 466 31.36 -1.34 -16.73
N ALA A 467 30.16 -0.88 -16.41
CA ALA A 467 29.91 0.44 -15.81
C ALA A 467 30.48 0.53 -14.38
N GLU A 468 30.32 -0.51 -13.56
CA GLU A 468 30.92 -0.59 -12.23
C GLU A 468 32.47 -0.58 -12.26
N LYS A 469 33.07 -1.20 -13.29
CA LYS A 469 34.53 -1.19 -13.47
C LYS A 469 35.07 0.15 -13.98
N GLN A 470 34.23 0.98 -14.60
CA GLN A 470 34.59 2.31 -15.11
C GLN A 470 34.29 3.44 -14.13
N ALA A 471 33.44 3.20 -13.13
CA ALA A 471 33.20 4.13 -12.04
C ALA A 471 34.37 4.05 -11.07
N ALA A 472 35.29 5.02 -11.16
CA ALA A 472 36.28 5.28 -10.12
C ALA A 472 35.57 5.55 -8.77
N PRO A 473 36.20 5.30 -7.61
CA PRO A 473 35.55 5.40 -6.33
C PRO A 473 35.11 6.84 -6.06
N VAL A 474 33.82 7.12 -6.28
CA VAL A 474 33.18 8.33 -5.82
C VAL A 474 32.74 8.07 -4.39
N ASN A 475 33.24 8.90 -3.48
CA ASN A 475 32.94 8.93 -2.05
C ASN A 475 31.44 8.73 -1.77
N SER A 476 31.22 7.89 -0.77
CA SER A 476 29.96 7.57 -0.13
C SER A 476 28.99 8.73 0.07
N ALA A 477 27.71 8.40 -0.09
CA ALA A 477 26.54 9.06 0.43
C ALA A 477 25.71 9.89 -0.56
N VAL A 478 25.11 9.22 -1.55
CA VAL A 478 23.76 9.60 -2.00
C VAL A 478 23.02 8.29 -2.26
N GLU A 479 22.29 7.79 -1.27
CA GLU A 479 21.26 6.79 -1.49
C GLU A 479 20.13 7.44 -2.30
N GLU A 480 19.97 7.02 -3.54
CA GLU A 480 18.92 7.54 -4.42
C GLU A 480 17.53 7.12 -3.92
N ALA A 481 16.67 8.10 -3.68
CA ALA A 481 15.24 7.90 -3.44
C ALA A 481 14.60 7.22 -4.65
N LEU A 482 13.56 6.43 -4.41
CA LEU A 482 12.76 5.81 -5.47
C LEU A 482 12.26 6.89 -6.43
N PRO A 483 12.18 6.66 -7.76
CA PRO A 483 11.91 7.69 -8.76
C PRO A 483 10.66 8.55 -8.49
N TRP A 484 9.65 8.01 -7.82
CA TRP A 484 8.42 8.72 -7.43
C TRP A 484 8.54 9.54 -6.13
N GLU A 485 9.65 9.41 -5.41
CA GLU A 485 9.94 10.13 -4.16
C GLU A 485 10.83 11.35 -4.39
N ARG A 486 11.33 11.56 -5.62
CA ARG A 486 12.16 12.71 -5.97
C ARG A 486 11.28 13.95 -6.12
N GLU A 487 11.34 14.84 -5.15
CA GLU A 487 10.67 16.14 -5.21
C GLU A 487 11.30 17.10 -6.26
N ASP A 488 12.55 16.85 -6.67
CA ASP A 488 13.39 17.75 -7.46
C ASP A 488 13.62 17.28 -8.90
N ALA A 489 12.83 16.34 -9.43
CA ALA A 489 12.92 16.04 -10.85
C ALA A 489 12.51 17.28 -11.68
N PRO A 490 13.41 17.87 -12.48
CA PRO A 490 13.09 19.09 -13.21
C PRO A 490 11.96 18.81 -14.19
N GLY A 491 10.80 19.44 -13.92
CA GLY A 491 9.76 19.78 -14.88
C GLY A 491 9.27 18.73 -15.89
N ARG A 492 9.39 17.43 -15.62
CA ARG A 492 8.76 16.43 -16.50
C ARG A 492 7.27 16.36 -16.15
N ASP A 493 6.48 16.92 -17.03
CA ASP A 493 5.03 16.91 -17.00
C ASP A 493 4.56 15.48 -17.25
N TYR A 494 4.23 14.75 -16.17
CA TYR A 494 3.63 13.41 -16.26
C TYR A 494 2.32 13.37 -17.06
N GLN A 495 1.70 14.51 -17.30
CA GLN A 495 0.54 14.62 -18.18
C GLN A 495 0.87 14.53 -19.67
N SER A 496 2.09 14.91 -20.10
CA SER A 496 2.44 14.89 -21.52
C SER A 496 2.72 13.48 -22.05
N THR A 497 3.12 12.56 -21.19
CA THR A 497 3.48 11.20 -21.55
C THR A 497 2.28 10.28 -21.74
N TRP A 498 1.17 10.55 -21.04
CA TRP A 498 -0.06 9.75 -21.13
C TRP A 498 -1.08 10.29 -22.16
N ASN A 499 -0.86 11.47 -22.71
CA ASN A 499 -1.71 12.03 -23.78
C ASN A 499 -1.36 11.55 -25.19
N GLN A 500 -0.40 10.63 -25.35
CA GLN A 500 -0.02 10.07 -26.64
C GLN A 500 -0.47 8.60 -26.84
N PHE A 501 -1.28 8.05 -25.91
CA PHE A 501 -1.90 6.74 -26.07
C PHE A 501 -3.39 6.76 -25.76
#